data_1370f6b0ca894a69c1b8bd44e30f08d0
#
_entry.id   1370f6b0ca894a69c1b8bd44e30f08d0
#
_cell.length_a   1.000
_cell.length_b   1.000
_cell.length_c   1.000
_cell.angle_alpha   90.00
_cell.angle_beta   90.00
_cell.angle_gamma   90.00
#
_symmetry.space_group_name_H-M   'P 1'
#
loop_
_entity.id
_entity.type
_entity.pdbx_description
1 polymer ?
#
loop_
_entity_poly.entity_id
_entity_poly.type
_entity_poly.pdbx_seq_one_letter_code
_entity_poly.pdbx_strand_id
1 'polypeptide(L)'
;MTSLSRKKQTQKRHKRLRRFLTGTQDRPRLSVFRSNNHIYAQVIDDDAQQTICAASTVDKELKKISDKSLSNCAASSDVGSLLAKRAIKKGIKQVVFDRGGNIYHGRVKALAEAARKGGLKF
;
A
#
# COMPACT_ATOMS: atom_id res chain seq x y z
N MET A 1 32.58 3.13 -11.63
CA MET A 1 31.29 3.37 -10.96
C MET A 1 30.54 2.06 -10.79
N THR A 2 30.22 1.73 -9.57
CA THR A 2 29.38 0.57 -9.30
C THR A 2 27.92 0.97 -9.43
N SER A 3 27.16 0.27 -10.27
CA SER A 3 25.72 0.49 -10.37
C SER A 3 25.04 -0.07 -9.12
N LEU A 4 24.07 0.67 -8.58
CA LEU A 4 23.25 0.20 -7.47
C LEU A 4 22.30 -0.87 -7.97
N SER A 5 22.05 -1.91 -7.15
CA SER A 5 21.02 -2.90 -7.44
C SER A 5 19.64 -2.24 -7.55
N ARG A 6 18.70 -2.89 -8.23
CA ARG A 6 17.32 -2.37 -8.35
C ARG A 6 16.68 -2.14 -6.99
N LYS A 7 16.92 -3.05 -6.04
CA LYS A 7 16.41 -2.95 -4.66
C LYS A 7 16.96 -1.70 -3.96
N LYS A 8 18.27 -1.47 -4.06
CA LYS A 8 18.90 -0.29 -3.46
C LYS A 8 18.42 1.00 -4.09
N GLN A 9 18.22 1.03 -5.41
CA GLN A 9 17.68 2.19 -6.11
C GLN A 9 16.25 2.50 -5.66
N THR A 10 15.41 1.48 -5.49
CA THR A 10 14.04 1.63 -4.99
C THR A 10 14.03 2.16 -3.57
N GLN A 11 14.88 1.63 -2.69
CA GLN A 11 15.03 2.10 -1.31
C GLN A 11 15.46 3.56 -1.27
N LYS A 12 16.39 3.96 -2.13
CA LYS A 12 16.88 5.35 -2.21
C LYS A 12 15.76 6.30 -2.65
N ARG A 13 14.96 5.91 -3.66
CA ARG A 13 13.81 6.71 -4.09
C ARG A 13 12.76 6.84 -3.00
N HIS A 14 12.47 5.74 -2.29
CA HIS A 14 11.51 5.74 -1.18
C HIS A 14 11.95 6.67 -0.06
N LYS A 15 13.22 6.60 0.33
CA LYS A 15 13.79 7.48 1.37
C LYS A 15 13.69 8.95 0.96
N ARG A 16 13.91 9.26 -0.32
CA ARG A 16 13.80 10.63 -0.85
C ARG A 16 12.36 11.13 -0.80
N LEU A 17 11.40 10.28 -1.19
CA LEU A 17 9.98 10.62 -1.17
C LEU A 17 9.46 10.83 0.24
N ARG A 18 9.92 10.05 1.21
CA ARG A 18 9.48 10.14 2.61
C ARG A 18 9.82 11.47 3.27
N ARG A 19 10.74 12.23 2.72
CA ARG A 19 11.00 13.60 3.19
C ARG A 19 9.79 14.51 3.01
N PHE A 20 8.91 14.19 2.06
CA PHE A 20 7.74 14.99 1.70
C PHE A 20 6.42 14.31 2.05
N LEU A 21 6.46 13.03 2.43
CA LEU A 21 5.28 12.23 2.71
C LEU A 21 5.27 11.83 4.17
N THR A 22 4.52 12.58 4.98
CA THR A 22 4.32 12.27 6.40
C THR A 22 2.85 12.05 6.65
N GLY A 23 2.51 10.89 7.25
CA GLY A 23 1.14 10.59 7.64
C GLY A 23 0.82 11.19 9.00
N THR A 24 -0.35 11.83 9.10
CA THR A 24 -0.87 12.38 10.36
C THR A 24 -2.10 11.61 10.79
N GLN A 25 -2.64 11.92 11.95
CA GLN A 25 -3.87 11.30 12.43
C GLN A 25 -5.04 11.54 11.47
N ASP A 26 -5.16 12.76 10.94
CA ASP A 26 -6.25 13.13 10.04
C ASP A 26 -6.04 12.63 8.61
N ARG A 27 -4.78 12.49 8.21
CA ARG A 27 -4.41 12.03 6.87
C ARG A 27 -3.23 11.08 6.96
N PRO A 28 -3.47 9.82 7.39
CA PRO A 28 -2.40 8.83 7.54
C PRO A 28 -1.75 8.47 6.21
N ARG A 29 -0.57 7.88 6.29
CA ARG A 29 0.18 7.44 5.12
C ARG A 29 -0.23 6.02 4.72
N LEU A 30 -0.69 5.86 3.49
CA LEU A 30 -0.94 4.54 2.90
C LEU A 30 0.36 4.09 2.25
N SER A 31 1.03 3.12 2.87
CA SER A 31 2.30 2.59 2.40
C SER A 31 2.10 1.25 1.72
N VAL A 32 2.69 1.09 0.54
CA VAL A 32 2.63 -0.15 -0.25
C VAL A 32 4.01 -0.77 -0.32
N PHE A 33 4.09 -2.04 0.01
CA PHE A 33 5.30 -2.85 -0.13
C PHE A 33 4.97 -4.10 -0.95
N ARG A 34 5.82 -4.45 -1.88
CA ARG A 34 5.63 -5.65 -2.72
C ARG A 34 6.85 -6.55 -2.70
N SER A 35 6.61 -7.85 -2.71
CA SER A 35 7.58 -8.89 -2.99
C SER A 35 7.24 -9.56 -4.33
N ASN A 36 8.02 -10.57 -4.71
CA ASN A 36 7.76 -11.30 -5.96
C ASN A 36 6.37 -11.95 -5.99
N ASN A 37 5.92 -12.48 -4.85
CA ASN A 37 4.69 -13.26 -4.78
C ASN A 37 3.54 -12.56 -4.08
N HIS A 38 3.81 -11.49 -3.34
CA HIS A 38 2.81 -10.86 -2.49
C HIS A 38 2.90 -9.34 -2.53
N ILE A 39 1.79 -8.70 -2.17
CA ILE A 39 1.74 -7.26 -1.97
C ILE A 39 1.11 -6.98 -0.61
N TYR A 40 1.61 -5.93 0.05
CA TYR A 40 1.23 -5.53 1.40
C TYR A 40 0.89 -4.05 1.40
N ALA A 41 -0.13 -3.65 2.13
CA ALA A 41 -0.48 -2.25 2.29
C ALA A 41 -0.78 -1.96 3.75
N GLN A 42 -0.35 -0.80 4.23
CA GLN A 42 -0.55 -0.35 5.60
C GLN A 42 -1.00 1.11 5.61
N VAL A 43 -1.88 1.43 6.54
CA VAL A 43 -2.24 2.82 6.83
C VAL A 43 -1.57 3.19 8.15
N ILE A 44 -0.65 4.15 8.09
CA ILE A 44 0.27 4.47 9.18
C ILE A 44 0.08 5.91 9.64
N ASP A 45 -0.06 6.09 10.96
CA ASP A 45 0.04 7.39 11.62
C ASP A 45 1.51 7.59 12.03
N ASP A 46 2.23 8.43 11.31
CA ASP A 46 3.65 8.67 11.56
C ASP A 46 3.88 9.47 12.85
N ASP A 47 2.92 10.32 13.25
CA ASP A 47 3.02 11.09 14.49
C ASP A 47 2.97 10.17 15.71
N ALA A 48 2.07 9.20 15.70
CA ALA A 48 1.95 8.20 16.77
C ALA A 48 2.85 7.00 16.56
N GLN A 49 3.53 6.90 15.42
CA GLN A 49 4.35 5.74 15.02
C GLN A 49 3.57 4.43 15.13
N GLN A 50 2.33 4.44 14.63
CA GLN A 50 1.41 3.33 14.77
C GLN A 50 0.77 2.97 13.43
N THR A 51 0.69 1.66 13.13
CA THR A 51 -0.08 1.14 12.01
C THR A 51 -1.55 1.06 12.43
N ILE A 52 -2.41 1.80 11.73
CA ILE A 52 -3.84 1.86 12.05
C ILE A 52 -4.56 0.63 11.52
N CYS A 53 -4.29 0.26 10.27
CA CYS A 53 -4.83 -0.95 9.66
C CYS A 53 -3.89 -1.43 8.54
N ALA A 54 -4.07 -2.69 8.15
CA ALA A 54 -3.24 -3.30 7.11
C ALA A 54 -4.06 -4.32 6.33
N ALA A 55 -3.59 -4.64 5.14
CA ALA A 55 -4.12 -5.72 4.31
C ALA A 55 -3.00 -6.26 3.42
N SER A 56 -3.08 -7.53 3.05
CA SER A 56 -2.09 -8.14 2.17
C SER A 56 -2.66 -9.35 1.45
N THR A 57 -1.95 -9.82 0.43
CA THR A 57 -2.33 -11.03 -0.29
C THR A 57 -2.19 -12.29 0.56
N VAL A 58 -1.45 -12.25 1.68
CA VAL A 58 -1.36 -13.36 2.62
C VAL A 58 -2.49 -13.36 3.66
N ASP A 59 -3.37 -12.35 3.61
CA ASP A 59 -4.50 -12.23 4.53
C ASP A 59 -5.49 -13.36 4.33
N LYS A 60 -5.97 -13.94 5.43
CA LYS A 60 -6.89 -15.07 5.40
C LYS A 60 -8.20 -14.77 4.67
N GLU A 61 -8.69 -13.53 4.77
CA GLU A 61 -9.92 -13.13 4.08
C GLU A 61 -9.77 -13.19 2.57
N LEU A 62 -8.59 -12.89 2.05
CA LEU A 62 -8.33 -12.93 0.61
C LEU A 62 -7.98 -14.32 0.10
N LYS A 63 -7.35 -15.17 0.91
CA LYS A 63 -7.03 -16.54 0.52
C LYS A 63 -8.27 -17.39 0.24
N LYS A 64 -9.41 -17.06 0.83
CA LYS A 64 -10.67 -17.76 0.60
C LYS A 64 -11.31 -17.41 -0.75
N ILE A 65 -10.92 -16.31 -1.34
CA ILE A 65 -11.56 -15.75 -2.54
C ILE A 65 -10.79 -16.12 -3.81
N SER A 66 -9.47 -16.33 -3.71
CA SER A 66 -8.61 -16.51 -4.88
C SER A 66 -7.73 -17.73 -4.77
N ASP A 67 -7.97 -18.71 -5.64
CA ASP A 67 -7.09 -19.87 -5.85
C ASP A 67 -5.98 -19.57 -6.86
N LYS A 68 -5.90 -18.35 -7.37
CA LYS A 68 -4.98 -17.96 -8.44
C LYS A 68 -3.78 -17.22 -7.91
N SER A 69 -2.83 -16.92 -8.78
CA SER A 69 -1.61 -16.20 -8.43
C SER A 69 -1.89 -14.95 -7.59
N LEU A 70 -1.33 -14.92 -6.37
CA LEU A 70 -1.50 -13.83 -5.42
C LEU A 70 -0.64 -12.60 -5.76
N SER A 71 0.13 -12.66 -6.84
CA SER A 71 1.02 -11.60 -7.27
C SER A 71 0.48 -10.74 -8.41
N ASN A 72 -0.72 -11.06 -8.94
CA ASN A 72 -1.28 -10.33 -10.08
C ASN A 72 -2.04 -9.07 -9.67
N CYS A 73 -2.47 -8.29 -10.68
CA CYS A 73 -3.21 -7.05 -10.44
C CYS A 73 -4.59 -7.28 -9.80
N ALA A 74 -5.24 -8.40 -10.09
CA ALA A 74 -6.53 -8.74 -9.47
C ALA A 74 -6.37 -8.96 -7.97
N ALA A 75 -5.33 -9.67 -7.54
CA ALA A 75 -5.05 -9.85 -6.12
C ALA A 75 -4.72 -8.52 -5.44
N SER A 76 -3.99 -7.64 -6.13
CA SER A 76 -3.68 -6.31 -5.61
C SER A 76 -4.92 -5.44 -5.46
N SER A 77 -5.87 -5.54 -6.39
CA SER A 77 -7.16 -4.86 -6.28
C SER A 77 -7.95 -5.34 -5.06
N ASP A 78 -7.93 -6.65 -4.79
CA ASP A 78 -8.58 -7.21 -3.61
C ASP A 78 -7.95 -6.67 -2.33
N VAL A 79 -6.63 -6.54 -2.28
CA VAL A 79 -5.93 -5.94 -1.14
C VAL A 79 -6.35 -4.49 -0.94
N GLY A 80 -6.41 -3.71 -2.03
CA GLY A 80 -6.83 -2.31 -1.97
C GLY A 80 -8.25 -2.15 -1.44
N SER A 81 -9.17 -2.98 -1.91
CA SER A 81 -10.56 -2.98 -1.47
C SER A 81 -10.68 -3.34 0.01
N LEU A 82 -9.96 -4.36 0.45
CA LEU A 82 -9.96 -4.79 1.85
C LEU A 82 -9.37 -3.71 2.76
N LEU A 83 -8.26 -3.10 2.34
CA LEU A 83 -7.62 -2.02 3.10
C LEU A 83 -8.57 -0.82 3.26
N ALA A 84 -9.24 -0.40 2.19
CA ALA A 84 -10.19 0.69 2.22
C ALA A 84 -11.35 0.39 3.18
N LYS A 85 -11.89 -0.82 3.13
CA LYS A 85 -12.95 -1.27 4.03
C LYS A 85 -12.52 -1.17 5.50
N ARG A 86 -11.32 -1.64 5.80
CA ARG A 86 -10.77 -1.60 7.17
C ARG A 86 -10.49 -0.19 7.63
N ALA A 87 -9.98 0.67 6.74
CA ALA A 87 -9.67 2.06 7.07
C ALA A 87 -10.95 2.87 7.34
N ILE A 88 -11.95 2.72 6.50
CA ILE A 88 -13.24 3.43 6.65
C ILE A 88 -13.93 2.98 7.93
N LYS A 89 -13.88 1.71 8.26
CA LYS A 89 -14.42 1.19 9.52
C LYS A 89 -13.78 1.85 10.74
N LYS A 90 -12.52 2.28 10.63
CA LYS A 90 -11.80 3.00 11.69
C LYS A 90 -11.92 4.52 11.59
N GLY A 91 -12.77 5.01 10.70
CA GLY A 91 -13.04 6.44 10.56
C GLY A 91 -12.07 7.21 9.68
N ILE A 92 -11.19 6.52 8.95
CA ILE A 92 -10.23 7.16 8.06
C ILE A 92 -10.90 7.40 6.70
N LYS A 93 -10.87 8.66 6.24
CA LYS A 93 -11.48 9.06 4.97
C LYS A 93 -10.47 9.42 3.90
N GLN A 94 -9.30 9.92 4.29
CA GLN A 94 -8.26 10.37 3.38
C GLN A 94 -6.89 9.92 3.84
N VAL A 95 -6.01 9.68 2.87
CA VAL A 95 -4.64 9.23 3.14
C VAL A 95 -3.66 9.93 2.22
N VAL A 96 -2.38 9.91 2.59
CA VAL A 96 -1.27 10.28 1.71
C VAL A 96 -0.73 8.99 1.11
N PHE A 97 -0.67 8.90 -0.21
CA PHE A 97 -0.23 7.67 -0.88
C PHE A 97 1.29 7.62 -0.98
N ASP A 98 1.89 6.59 -0.38
CA ASP A 98 3.32 6.31 -0.45
C ASP A 98 3.53 4.99 -1.18
N ARG A 99 3.96 5.06 -2.42
CA ARG A 99 4.18 3.90 -3.29
C ARG A 99 5.52 3.18 -3.04
N GLY A 100 6.28 3.59 -2.01
CA GLY A 100 7.52 2.93 -1.61
C GLY A 100 8.65 3.04 -2.62
N GLY A 101 8.70 4.10 -3.42
CA GLY A 101 9.70 4.27 -4.48
C GLY A 101 9.42 3.42 -5.73
N ASN A 102 8.32 2.67 -5.77
CA ASN A 102 7.90 1.90 -6.93
C ASN A 102 7.20 2.80 -7.96
N ILE A 103 7.25 2.38 -9.22
CA ILE A 103 6.54 3.09 -10.29
C ILE A 103 5.03 2.89 -10.08
N TYR A 104 4.23 3.95 -10.31
CA TYR A 104 2.77 3.87 -10.25
C TYR A 104 2.25 3.13 -11.48
N HIS A 105 2.33 1.82 -11.44
CA HIS A 105 1.99 0.93 -12.56
C HIS A 105 1.70 -0.48 -12.03
N GLY A 106 0.97 -1.27 -12.82
CA GLY A 106 0.70 -2.67 -12.51
C GLY A 106 0.03 -2.87 -11.16
N ARG A 107 0.64 -3.67 -10.30
CA ARG A 107 0.09 -4.05 -8.99
C ARG A 107 -0.14 -2.85 -8.07
N VAL A 108 0.80 -1.92 -8.06
CA VAL A 108 0.68 -0.72 -7.21
C VAL A 108 -0.50 0.14 -7.64
N LYS A 109 -0.65 0.35 -8.95
CA LYS A 109 -1.77 1.10 -9.51
C LYS A 109 -3.11 0.40 -9.24
N ALA A 110 -3.17 -0.91 -9.42
CA ALA A 110 -4.39 -1.69 -9.18
C ALA A 110 -4.85 -1.58 -7.72
N LEU A 111 -3.92 -1.67 -6.77
CA LEU A 111 -4.21 -1.51 -5.35
C LEU A 111 -4.74 -0.10 -5.05
N ALA A 112 -4.06 0.93 -5.57
CA ALA A 112 -4.44 2.32 -5.31
C ALA A 112 -5.83 2.65 -5.87
N GLU A 113 -6.12 2.22 -7.10
CA GLU A 113 -7.43 2.45 -7.72
C GLU A 113 -8.54 1.73 -6.97
N ALA A 114 -8.30 0.49 -6.51
CA ALA A 114 -9.27 -0.25 -5.71
C ALA A 114 -9.55 0.42 -4.37
N ALA A 115 -8.51 0.95 -3.72
CA ALA A 115 -8.66 1.69 -2.47
C ALA A 115 -9.48 2.97 -2.67
N ARG A 116 -9.28 3.67 -3.78
CA ARG A 116 -10.08 4.86 -4.13
C ARG A 116 -11.54 4.50 -4.36
N LYS A 117 -11.81 3.41 -5.08
CA LYS A 117 -13.17 2.91 -5.28
C LYS A 117 -13.84 2.52 -3.96
N GLY A 118 -13.05 2.03 -3.01
CA GLY A 118 -13.52 1.67 -1.68
C GLY A 118 -13.84 2.86 -0.79
N GLY A 119 -13.55 4.08 -1.23
CA GLY A 119 -13.92 5.30 -0.53
C GLY A 119 -12.78 6.14 0.03
N LEU A 120 -11.53 5.68 -0.07
CA LEU A 120 -10.39 6.48 0.38
C LEU A 120 -10.08 7.59 -0.62
N LYS A 121 -9.76 8.77 -0.10
CA LYS A 121 -9.38 9.93 -0.92
C LYS A 121 -7.87 10.15 -0.86
N PHE A 122 -7.28 10.20 -2.03
CA PHE A 122 -5.87 10.56 -2.20
C PHE A 122 -5.53 10.81 -3.66
#